data_dc696d7c2a6170d33a02e56373c8727d
#
_entry.id   dc696d7c2a6170d33a02e56373c8727d
#
_cell.length_a   1.000
_cell.length_b   1.000
_cell.length_c   1.000
_cell.angle_alpha   90.00
_cell.angle_beta   90.00
_cell.angle_gamma   90.00
#
_symmetry.space_group_name_H-M   'P 1'
#
loop_
_entity.id
_entity.type
_entity.pdbx_description
1 polymer ?
#
loop_
_entity_poly.entity_id
_entity_poly.type
_entity_poly.pdbx_seq_one_letter_code
_entity_poly.pdbx_strand_id
1 'polypeptide(L)'
;MLSSTLQNLRPRLAFGCLLVAFSYVWCSGLAADEFNYDESKVAKFELPDALKSQDGTAIDSPELWHSKRRPELLKMFSEQVFGKLPEGDFKLRTKVRSEDPKALNGLALRREVTIFFTEDDNGPQMDLLIYSPAGATKPVPAFLGYNFNGNQGIENDPALHITQSWVRNNEDQGIDNNQATTASRGVEASRWDVDEIVKQGYGLITIYYGDIDPDFDDGFKNGIHAMFEKGESPRASDAGGSISAWAWGLSRALDVLESDSKIDSKAVAVFGHSRLGKTSLWAGATDPRFAMVIANESGCGGAALSKRRFGETVARINTAFPHWFCLNFRKYNNNEAAMPFDSHMLVALSAPRPVYVASAEEDTWADPYGEFLSVYYAGPVYQLLGKNPLPSEKYPAVNEPVMTDVAYHVRTGKHDVTDYDWAQYLKFADLHLKK
;
A
#
# COMPACT_ATOMS: atom_id res chain seq x y z
N MET A 1 -2.64 -81.85 -31.88
CA MET A 1 -2.46 -83.19 -31.32
C MET A 1 -2.62 -83.07 -29.80
N LEU A 2 -3.61 -83.78 -29.28
CA LEU A 2 -3.75 -84.38 -27.95
C LEU A 2 -3.61 -83.45 -26.73
N SER A 3 -4.74 -83.10 -26.03
CA SER A 3 -5.48 -83.92 -25.09
C SER A 3 -4.77 -84.05 -23.76
N SER A 4 -5.30 -83.71 -22.60
CA SER A 4 -6.39 -84.18 -21.81
C SER A 4 -6.34 -83.55 -20.42
N THR A 5 -7.43 -83.00 -19.90
CA THR A 5 -8.30 -83.53 -18.81
C THR A 5 -7.67 -83.98 -17.50
N LEU A 6 -8.14 -83.42 -16.41
CA LEU A 6 -8.85 -84.01 -15.24
C LEU A 6 -8.65 -83.13 -14.01
N GLN A 7 -9.66 -82.57 -13.46
CA GLN A 7 -10.61 -82.97 -12.43
C GLN A 7 -10.21 -82.65 -10.99
N ASN A 8 -11.04 -81.80 -10.43
CA ASN A 8 -11.61 -81.81 -9.07
C ASN A 8 -10.71 -82.10 -7.83
N LEU A 9 -10.73 -81.10 -6.96
CA LEU A 9 -11.06 -81.34 -5.54
C LEU A 9 -11.24 -80.01 -4.81
N ARG A 10 -12.44 -79.78 -4.27
CA ARG A 10 -12.72 -78.73 -3.31
C ARG A 10 -12.39 -79.18 -1.89
N PRO A 11 -11.94 -78.32 -1.03
CA PRO A 11 -12.46 -78.34 0.33
C PRO A 11 -13.11 -77.01 0.71
N ARG A 12 -14.17 -77.13 1.43
CA ARG A 12 -14.91 -76.05 2.11
C ARG A 12 -14.03 -75.50 3.22
N LEU A 13 -13.91 -74.15 3.26
CA LEU A 13 -13.44 -73.47 4.43
C LEU A 13 -14.39 -72.34 4.81
N ALA A 14 -14.60 -72.26 6.10
CA ALA A 14 -15.64 -71.49 6.76
C ALA A 14 -15.46 -69.96 6.60
N PHE A 15 -16.62 -69.29 6.41
CA PHE A 15 -16.72 -67.83 6.50
C PHE A 15 -16.56 -67.41 7.96
N GLY A 16 -15.43 -66.76 8.27
CA GLY A 16 -15.24 -65.93 9.46
C GLY A 16 -15.56 -64.48 9.09
N CYS A 17 -16.68 -63.95 9.53
CA CYS A 17 -16.97 -62.56 9.42
C CYS A 17 -16.07 -61.76 10.34
N LEU A 18 -15.07 -61.08 9.76
CA LEU A 18 -14.31 -59.98 10.45
C LEU A 18 -15.04 -58.69 10.20
N LEU A 19 -15.75 -58.18 11.20
CA LEU A 19 -16.32 -56.81 11.23
C LEU A 19 -15.13 -55.86 11.39
N VAL A 20 -14.68 -55.27 10.29
CA VAL A 20 -13.78 -54.10 10.33
C VAL A 20 -14.65 -52.86 10.60
N ALA A 21 -14.61 -52.38 11.84
CA ALA A 21 -15.19 -51.09 12.20
C ALA A 21 -14.37 -49.96 11.50
N PHE A 22 -14.92 -49.42 10.44
CA PHE A 22 -14.44 -48.17 9.85
C PHE A 22 -14.79 -47.04 10.83
N SER A 23 -13.77 -46.63 11.60
CA SER A 23 -13.81 -45.34 12.33
C SER A 23 -13.79 -44.23 11.29
N TYR A 24 -14.96 -43.62 11.02
CA TYR A 24 -15.03 -42.35 10.33
C TYR A 24 -14.38 -41.30 11.24
N VAL A 25 -13.11 -41.00 10.98
CA VAL A 25 -12.53 -39.74 11.45
C VAL A 25 -13.24 -38.64 10.68
N TRP A 26 -14.17 -37.99 11.33
CA TRP A 26 -14.65 -36.70 10.89
C TRP A 26 -13.45 -35.75 10.92
N CYS A 27 -12.80 -35.53 9.77
CA CYS A 27 -12.08 -34.30 9.53
C CYS A 27 -13.14 -33.20 9.60
N SER A 28 -13.23 -32.54 10.75
CA SER A 28 -13.83 -31.21 10.83
C SER A 28 -13.09 -30.37 9.80
N GLY A 29 -13.70 -30.20 8.63
CA GLY A 29 -13.23 -29.21 7.66
C GLY A 29 -13.12 -27.89 8.42
N LEU A 30 -11.94 -27.29 8.37
CA LEU A 30 -11.78 -25.88 8.71
C LEU A 30 -12.81 -25.15 7.85
N ALA A 31 -13.89 -24.69 8.48
CA ALA A 31 -14.82 -23.77 7.85
C ALA A 31 -13.94 -22.64 7.29
N ALA A 32 -14.05 -22.36 6.00
CA ALA A 32 -13.46 -21.14 5.45
C ALA A 32 -13.94 -19.99 6.35
N ASP A 33 -13.02 -19.19 6.89
CA ASP A 33 -13.35 -18.01 7.69
C ASP A 33 -14.33 -17.18 6.85
N GLU A 34 -15.59 -17.15 7.24
CA GLU A 34 -16.60 -16.34 6.60
C GLU A 34 -16.30 -14.88 6.99
N PHE A 35 -15.90 -14.08 5.99
CA PHE A 35 -15.58 -12.66 6.23
C PHE A 35 -16.85 -11.92 6.65
N ASN A 36 -16.72 -11.04 7.63
CA ASN A 36 -17.83 -10.25 8.11
C ASN A 36 -18.04 -9.01 7.20
N TYR A 37 -19.23 -8.89 6.63
CA TYR A 37 -19.69 -7.71 5.87
C TYR A 37 -20.95 -7.09 6.51
N ASP A 38 -21.30 -7.51 7.71
CA ASP A 38 -22.48 -7.08 8.45
C ASP A 38 -22.05 -6.26 9.67
N GLU A 39 -22.31 -4.95 9.65
CA GLU A 39 -21.94 -4.03 10.71
C GLU A 39 -22.50 -4.44 12.08
N SER A 40 -23.70 -5.05 12.09
CA SER A 40 -24.34 -5.54 13.32
C SER A 40 -23.59 -6.68 14.00
N LYS A 41 -22.70 -7.35 13.28
CA LYS A 41 -21.86 -8.45 13.76
C LYS A 41 -20.48 -8.02 14.18
N VAL A 42 -20.12 -6.74 14.01
CA VAL A 42 -18.86 -6.22 14.51
C VAL A 42 -18.87 -6.30 16.04
N ALA A 43 -17.97 -7.09 16.60
CA ALA A 43 -17.86 -7.25 18.04
C ALA A 43 -17.42 -5.92 18.68
N LYS A 44 -17.83 -5.71 19.94
CA LYS A 44 -17.30 -4.56 20.69
C LYS A 44 -15.78 -4.68 20.80
N PHE A 45 -15.09 -3.61 20.44
CA PHE A 45 -13.63 -3.51 20.51
C PHE A 45 -13.22 -2.26 21.28
N GLU A 46 -11.99 -2.25 21.78
CA GLU A 46 -11.38 -1.09 22.42
C GLU A 46 -10.13 -0.70 21.65
N LEU A 47 -10.04 0.59 21.30
CA LEU A 47 -8.85 1.13 20.68
C LEU A 47 -7.83 1.55 21.73
N PRO A 48 -6.55 1.24 21.53
CA PRO A 48 -5.49 1.80 22.35
C PRO A 48 -5.46 3.32 22.20
N ASP A 49 -5.23 4.04 23.30
CA ASP A 49 -5.17 5.50 23.29
C ASP A 49 -3.88 5.97 22.60
N ALA A 50 -4.03 6.75 21.52
CA ALA A 50 -2.91 7.32 20.76
C ALA A 50 -2.07 8.29 21.61
N LEU A 51 -2.67 8.94 22.62
CA LEU A 51 -2.03 9.89 23.54
C LEU A 51 -1.60 9.27 24.87
N LYS A 52 -1.45 7.94 24.91
CA LYS A 52 -0.91 7.24 26.08
C LYS A 52 0.26 6.36 25.64
N SER A 53 1.44 6.57 26.25
CA SER A 53 2.61 5.73 25.95
C SER A 53 2.49 4.34 26.59
N GLN A 54 3.36 3.40 26.17
CA GLN A 54 3.35 2.02 26.69
C GLN A 54 3.63 1.93 28.19
N ASP A 55 4.42 2.88 28.75
CA ASP A 55 4.67 2.96 30.19
C ASP A 55 3.56 3.64 30.97
N GLY A 56 2.44 3.99 30.31
CA GLY A 56 1.27 4.62 30.92
C GLY A 56 1.33 6.13 31.02
N THR A 57 2.42 6.80 30.56
CA THR A 57 2.53 8.27 30.55
C THR A 57 1.49 8.89 29.61
N ALA A 58 0.73 9.86 30.11
CA ALA A 58 -0.15 10.68 29.29
C ALA A 58 0.69 11.61 28.39
N ILE A 59 0.28 11.76 27.14
CA ILE A 59 0.91 12.64 26.16
C ILE A 59 0.03 13.88 26.00
N ASP A 60 0.34 14.91 26.74
CA ASP A 60 -0.46 16.12 26.88
C ASP A 60 0.21 17.37 26.26
N SER A 61 1.35 17.20 25.58
CA SER A 61 2.03 18.28 24.90
C SER A 61 2.66 17.84 23.58
N PRO A 62 2.85 18.77 22.61
CA PRO A 62 3.57 18.52 21.37
C PRO A 62 4.98 17.97 21.59
N GLU A 63 5.68 18.44 22.63
CA GLU A 63 7.04 18.00 22.98
C GLU A 63 7.05 16.52 23.35
N LEU A 64 6.11 16.06 24.18
CA LEU A 64 5.97 14.65 24.57
C LEU A 64 5.56 13.79 23.39
N TRP A 65 4.71 14.32 22.49
CA TRP A 65 4.38 13.62 21.26
C TRP A 65 5.65 13.38 20.42
N HIS A 66 6.41 14.43 20.12
CA HIS A 66 7.57 14.32 19.24
C HIS A 66 8.75 13.57 19.87
N SER A 67 8.99 13.77 21.17
CA SER A 67 10.15 13.16 21.83
C SER A 67 9.92 11.74 22.35
N LYS A 68 8.66 11.35 22.62
CA LYS A 68 8.35 10.07 23.25
C LYS A 68 7.37 9.23 22.42
N ARG A 69 6.14 9.70 22.22
CA ARG A 69 5.07 8.84 21.70
C ARG A 69 5.21 8.51 20.22
N ARG A 70 5.51 9.50 19.39
CA ARG A 70 5.72 9.29 17.94
C ARG A 70 6.86 8.31 17.66
N PRO A 71 8.06 8.43 18.25
CA PRO A 71 9.12 7.43 18.11
C PRO A 71 8.72 6.03 18.59
N GLU A 72 7.96 5.94 19.69
CA GLU A 72 7.44 4.68 20.22
C GLU A 72 6.48 4.01 19.24
N LEU A 73 5.55 4.77 18.62
CA LEU A 73 4.64 4.25 17.61
C LEU A 73 5.38 3.83 16.34
N LEU A 74 6.32 4.64 15.85
CA LEU A 74 7.15 4.27 14.69
C LEU A 74 7.89 2.95 14.93
N LYS A 75 8.50 2.81 16.10
CA LYS A 75 9.16 1.57 16.50
C LYS A 75 8.17 0.39 16.51
N MET A 76 6.98 0.60 17.07
CA MET A 76 5.94 -0.42 17.16
C MET A 76 5.50 -0.91 15.77
N PHE A 77 5.19 0.01 14.85
CA PHE A 77 4.79 -0.35 13.50
C PHE A 77 5.94 -0.97 12.70
N SER A 78 7.16 -0.47 12.84
CA SER A 78 8.32 -1.06 12.17
C SER A 78 8.69 -2.45 12.70
N GLU A 79 8.51 -2.74 13.98
CA GLU A 79 8.85 -4.04 14.54
C GLU A 79 7.74 -5.08 14.45
N GLN A 80 6.47 -4.64 14.40
CA GLN A 80 5.32 -5.53 14.54
C GLN A 80 4.48 -5.65 13.26
N VAL A 81 4.62 -4.71 12.29
CA VAL A 81 3.75 -4.67 11.10
C VAL A 81 4.58 -4.65 9.81
N PHE A 82 5.24 -3.53 9.53
CA PHE A 82 5.88 -3.32 8.22
C PHE A 82 7.28 -3.92 8.11
N GLY A 83 7.99 -4.03 9.23
CA GLY A 83 9.36 -4.47 9.30
C GLY A 83 10.36 -3.33 9.06
N LYS A 84 11.63 -3.61 9.35
CA LYS A 84 12.76 -2.68 9.25
C LYS A 84 13.52 -2.93 7.96
N LEU A 85 13.88 -1.86 7.28
CA LEU A 85 14.90 -1.88 6.23
C LEU A 85 16.20 -1.30 6.80
N PRO A 86 17.36 -1.68 6.25
CA PRO A 86 18.63 -1.09 6.64
C PRO A 86 18.62 0.42 6.42
N GLU A 87 19.11 1.15 7.41
CA GLU A 87 19.37 2.58 7.32
C GLU A 87 20.75 2.81 6.68
N GLY A 88 20.94 3.93 5.99
CA GLY A 88 22.23 4.31 5.42
C GLY A 88 22.13 5.42 4.37
N ASP A 89 23.27 6.00 4.05
CA ASP A 89 23.40 6.94 2.93
C ASP A 89 23.53 6.15 1.63
N PHE A 90 22.48 6.16 0.83
CA PHE A 90 22.47 5.54 -0.49
C PHE A 90 22.96 6.53 -1.54
N LYS A 91 24.06 6.20 -2.22
CA LYS A 91 24.57 7.00 -3.34
C LYS A 91 23.71 6.74 -4.58
N LEU A 92 22.65 7.54 -4.72
CA LEU A 92 21.80 7.48 -5.87
C LEU A 92 22.48 8.09 -7.09
N ARG A 93 22.37 7.43 -8.23
CA ARG A 93 22.75 7.99 -9.54
C ARG A 93 21.47 8.14 -10.36
N THR A 94 21.41 9.18 -11.18
CA THR A 94 20.25 9.44 -12.03
C THR A 94 20.66 9.54 -13.49
N LYS A 95 19.74 9.13 -14.38
CA LYS A 95 19.90 9.28 -15.83
C LYS A 95 18.57 9.70 -16.43
N VAL A 96 18.54 10.85 -17.10
CA VAL A 96 17.39 11.21 -17.94
C VAL A 96 17.34 10.26 -19.13
N ARG A 97 16.27 9.50 -19.25
CA ARG A 97 16.02 8.55 -20.33
C ARG A 97 15.36 9.23 -21.52
N SER A 98 14.33 10.05 -21.25
CA SER A 98 13.63 10.81 -22.29
C SER A 98 13.07 12.12 -21.72
N GLU A 99 12.86 13.09 -22.61
CA GLU A 99 12.20 14.35 -22.31
C GLU A 99 11.35 14.77 -23.50
N ASP A 100 10.11 15.20 -23.21
CA ASP A 100 9.22 15.83 -24.19
C ASP A 100 8.64 17.13 -23.60
N PRO A 101 9.09 18.31 -24.08
CA PRO A 101 8.59 19.59 -23.59
C PRO A 101 7.18 19.94 -24.08
N LYS A 102 6.57 19.10 -24.92
CA LYS A 102 5.24 19.32 -25.53
C LYS A 102 4.30 18.14 -25.27
N ALA A 103 4.56 17.31 -24.30
CA ALA A 103 3.68 16.21 -23.93
C ALA A 103 2.25 16.72 -23.62
N LEU A 104 1.27 15.83 -23.74
CA LEU A 104 -0.15 16.15 -23.54
C LEU A 104 -0.59 17.36 -24.42
N ASN A 105 -0.23 17.34 -25.71
CA ASN A 105 -0.53 18.43 -26.66
C ASN A 105 0.04 19.81 -26.24
N GLY A 106 1.19 19.82 -25.56
CA GLY A 106 1.87 21.04 -25.11
C GLY A 106 1.46 21.52 -23.72
N LEU A 107 0.64 20.75 -23.01
CA LEU A 107 0.23 21.05 -21.64
C LEU A 107 1.33 20.77 -20.62
N ALA A 108 2.15 19.77 -20.87
CA ALA A 108 3.18 19.29 -19.94
C ALA A 108 4.58 19.22 -20.54
N LEU A 109 5.57 19.37 -19.67
CA LEU A 109 6.90 18.81 -19.84
C LEU A 109 6.86 17.39 -19.22
N ARG A 110 7.10 16.35 -20.05
CA ARG A 110 7.27 14.98 -19.59
C ARG A 110 8.76 14.64 -19.52
N ARG A 111 9.17 13.96 -18.47
CA ARG A 111 10.50 13.39 -18.30
C ARG A 111 10.40 11.95 -17.79
N GLU A 112 11.29 11.10 -18.30
CA GLU A 112 11.54 9.79 -17.74
C GLU A 112 12.95 9.79 -17.16
N VAL A 113 13.08 9.45 -15.88
CA VAL A 113 14.35 9.49 -15.14
C VAL A 113 14.58 8.16 -14.45
N THR A 114 15.67 7.47 -14.78
CA THR A 114 16.10 6.27 -14.06
C THR A 114 16.91 6.66 -12.83
N ILE A 115 16.60 6.07 -11.69
CA ILE A 115 17.38 6.12 -10.44
C ILE A 115 18.02 4.76 -10.23
N PHE A 116 19.34 4.74 -10.16
CA PHE A 116 20.14 3.56 -9.85
C PHE A 116 20.51 3.56 -8.37
N PHE A 117 20.31 2.44 -7.69
CA PHE A 117 20.63 2.28 -6.27
C PHE A 117 22.03 1.78 -6.01
N THR A 118 22.74 1.37 -7.08
CA THR A 118 24.13 0.88 -7.03
C THR A 118 24.97 1.50 -8.12
N GLU A 119 26.28 1.22 -8.12
CA GLU A 119 27.18 1.63 -9.21
C GLU A 119 27.02 0.76 -10.48
N ASP A 120 26.35 -0.38 -10.37
CA ASP A 120 26.05 -1.27 -11.53
C ASP A 120 24.78 -0.81 -12.23
N ASP A 121 24.87 -0.50 -13.52
CA ASP A 121 23.74 -0.09 -14.34
C ASP A 121 22.71 -1.22 -14.57
N ASN A 122 23.08 -2.48 -14.28
CA ASN A 122 22.17 -3.63 -14.29
C ASN A 122 21.66 -4.00 -12.87
N GLY A 123 22.07 -3.23 -11.86
CA GLY A 123 21.59 -3.42 -10.49
C GLY A 123 20.16 -2.92 -10.30
N PRO A 124 19.64 -3.06 -9.08
CA PRO A 124 18.31 -2.56 -8.74
C PRO A 124 18.18 -1.06 -9.05
N GLN A 125 17.07 -0.71 -9.70
CA GLN A 125 16.80 0.64 -10.18
C GLN A 125 15.29 0.87 -10.23
N MET A 126 14.88 2.13 -10.34
CA MET A 126 13.48 2.49 -10.60
C MET A 126 13.39 3.59 -11.64
N ASP A 127 12.31 3.59 -12.41
CA ASP A 127 12.03 4.61 -13.41
C ASP A 127 10.92 5.57 -12.92
N LEU A 128 11.25 6.87 -12.85
CA LEU A 128 10.28 7.93 -12.59
C LEU A 128 9.72 8.43 -13.92
N LEU A 129 8.39 8.48 -14.03
CA LEU A 129 7.68 9.26 -15.04
C LEU A 129 7.19 10.55 -14.40
N ILE A 130 7.66 11.69 -14.90
CA ILE A 130 7.41 13.01 -14.33
C ILE A 130 6.69 13.87 -15.36
N TYR A 131 5.48 14.32 -15.04
CA TYR A 131 4.78 15.37 -15.74
C TYR A 131 4.80 16.64 -14.90
N SER A 132 5.13 17.77 -15.52
CA SER A 132 5.02 19.10 -14.91
C SER A 132 4.42 20.10 -15.88
N PRO A 133 3.67 21.12 -15.43
CA PRO A 133 3.07 22.11 -16.32
C PRO A 133 4.12 22.77 -17.22
N ALA A 134 3.94 22.73 -18.54
CA ALA A 134 4.91 23.27 -19.52
C ALA A 134 5.20 24.75 -19.32
N GLY A 135 4.18 25.53 -18.89
CA GLY A 135 4.29 26.97 -18.65
C GLY A 135 4.82 27.37 -17.27
N ALA A 136 5.18 26.42 -16.40
CA ALA A 136 5.61 26.73 -15.04
C ALA A 136 6.95 27.46 -15.03
N THR A 137 6.97 28.66 -14.43
CA THR A 137 8.16 29.52 -14.26
C THR A 137 8.89 29.27 -12.94
N LYS A 138 8.28 28.52 -12.02
CA LYS A 138 8.82 28.13 -10.71
C LYS A 138 8.56 26.64 -10.50
N PRO A 139 9.29 25.99 -9.58
CA PRO A 139 8.94 24.62 -9.16
C PRO A 139 7.51 24.54 -8.66
N VAL A 140 6.81 23.47 -9.01
CA VAL A 140 5.40 23.25 -8.68
C VAL A 140 5.22 22.19 -7.60
N PRO A 141 4.16 22.27 -6.78
CA PRO A 141 3.78 21.17 -5.90
C PRO A 141 3.42 19.95 -6.75
N ALA A 142 3.54 18.74 -6.19
CA ALA A 142 3.35 17.53 -6.96
C ALA A 142 2.75 16.38 -6.15
N PHE A 143 2.14 15.43 -6.86
CA PHE A 143 1.76 14.12 -6.35
C PHE A 143 2.81 13.08 -6.77
N LEU A 144 3.24 12.27 -5.83
CA LEU A 144 4.16 11.14 -6.04
C LEU A 144 3.50 9.86 -5.61
N GLY A 145 3.39 8.89 -6.53
CA GLY A 145 2.78 7.60 -6.22
C GLY A 145 3.25 6.47 -7.13
N TYR A 146 2.89 5.25 -6.73
CA TYR A 146 3.15 4.07 -7.53
C TYR A 146 1.96 3.70 -8.42
N ASN A 147 2.27 3.19 -9.61
CA ASN A 147 1.33 2.52 -10.51
C ASN A 147 1.52 1.00 -10.46
N PHE A 148 0.53 0.24 -10.99
CA PHE A 148 0.48 -1.22 -10.89
C PHE A 148 1.04 -1.96 -12.11
N ASN A 149 1.12 -1.32 -13.28
CA ASN A 149 1.41 -2.03 -14.53
C ASN A 149 2.62 -1.46 -15.29
N GLY A 150 3.34 -0.52 -14.67
CA GLY A 150 4.44 0.21 -15.30
C GLY A 150 4.04 1.59 -15.81
N ASN A 151 5.02 2.47 -15.92
CA ASN A 151 4.81 3.88 -16.29
C ASN A 151 4.14 4.05 -17.66
N GLN A 152 4.31 3.12 -18.59
CA GLN A 152 3.63 3.12 -19.89
C GLN A 152 2.10 2.94 -19.75
N GLY A 153 1.62 2.43 -18.61
CA GLY A 153 0.18 2.27 -18.33
C GLY A 153 -0.54 3.58 -18.03
N ILE A 154 0.18 4.65 -17.70
CA ILE A 154 -0.39 5.93 -17.26
C ILE A 154 -1.02 6.70 -18.41
N GLU A 155 -0.38 6.67 -19.59
CA GLU A 155 -0.82 7.37 -20.80
C GLU A 155 -0.64 6.48 -22.03
N ASN A 156 -1.52 6.64 -23.01
CA ASN A 156 -1.38 6.00 -24.31
C ASN A 156 -0.38 6.75 -25.22
N ASP A 157 0.83 6.94 -24.70
CA ASP A 157 1.91 7.61 -25.41
C ASP A 157 2.93 6.58 -25.92
N PRO A 158 3.12 6.44 -27.25
CA PRO A 158 4.07 5.47 -27.83
C PRO A 158 5.53 5.76 -27.44
N ALA A 159 5.86 6.96 -27.01
CA ALA A 159 7.22 7.33 -26.61
C ALA A 159 7.58 6.92 -25.18
N LEU A 160 6.61 6.56 -24.35
CA LEU A 160 6.90 6.07 -22.99
C LEU A 160 7.68 4.76 -23.04
N HIS A 161 8.64 4.63 -22.15
CA HIS A 161 9.37 3.37 -21.97
C HIS A 161 8.43 2.28 -21.42
N ILE A 162 8.52 1.08 -21.97
CA ILE A 162 7.82 -0.10 -21.44
C ILE A 162 8.72 -0.74 -20.40
N THR A 163 8.23 -0.91 -19.19
CA THR A 163 9.00 -1.54 -18.12
C THR A 163 9.47 -2.94 -18.52
N GLN A 164 10.70 -3.27 -18.13
CA GLN A 164 11.28 -4.61 -18.27
C GLN A 164 11.18 -5.40 -16.98
N SER A 165 10.69 -4.78 -15.92
CA SER A 165 10.46 -5.45 -14.64
C SER A 165 9.35 -6.48 -14.76
N TRP A 166 9.34 -7.45 -13.84
CA TRP A 166 8.24 -8.41 -13.72
C TRP A 166 6.92 -7.67 -13.41
N VAL A 167 5.87 -7.94 -14.19
CA VAL A 167 4.52 -7.44 -13.95
C VAL A 167 3.59 -8.63 -13.80
N ARG A 168 2.63 -8.56 -12.85
CA ARG A 168 1.64 -9.64 -12.68
C ARG A 168 0.88 -9.87 -13.98
N ASN A 169 0.85 -11.12 -14.45
CA ASN A 169 0.22 -11.48 -15.73
C ASN A 169 -1.25 -11.04 -15.78
N ASN A 170 -1.61 -10.34 -16.85
CA ASN A 170 -2.97 -9.89 -17.15
C ASN A 170 -3.07 -9.58 -18.66
N GLU A 171 -3.47 -10.59 -19.42
CA GLU A 171 -3.51 -10.48 -20.89
C GLU A 171 -4.49 -9.39 -21.36
N ASP A 172 -5.60 -9.17 -20.63
CA ASP A 172 -6.57 -8.11 -20.95
C ASP A 172 -5.96 -6.70 -20.82
N GLN A 173 -4.89 -6.56 -20.05
CA GLN A 173 -4.13 -5.33 -19.87
C GLN A 173 -2.79 -5.33 -20.63
N GLY A 174 -2.63 -6.23 -21.59
CA GLY A 174 -1.40 -6.32 -22.40
C GLY A 174 -0.16 -6.76 -21.61
N ILE A 175 -0.34 -7.50 -20.52
CA ILE A 175 0.74 -8.12 -19.76
C ILE A 175 0.73 -9.63 -20.06
N ASP A 176 1.73 -10.09 -20.78
CA ASP A 176 1.86 -11.49 -21.18
C ASP A 176 3.19 -12.07 -20.67
N ASN A 177 3.15 -13.31 -20.15
CA ASN A 177 4.31 -13.99 -19.57
C ASN A 177 5.06 -13.13 -18.52
N ASN A 178 4.30 -12.37 -17.70
CA ASN A 178 4.81 -11.43 -16.71
C ASN A 178 5.68 -10.29 -17.28
N GLN A 179 5.48 -9.95 -18.56
CA GLN A 179 6.13 -8.83 -19.22
C GLN A 179 5.08 -7.88 -19.82
N ALA A 180 5.31 -6.58 -19.62
CA ALA A 180 4.49 -5.56 -20.26
C ALA A 180 4.78 -5.51 -21.76
N THR A 181 3.74 -5.36 -22.57
CA THR A 181 3.83 -5.22 -24.03
C THR A 181 3.36 -3.84 -24.47
N THR A 182 3.42 -3.55 -25.76
CA THR A 182 2.87 -2.30 -26.31
C THR A 182 1.37 -2.15 -26.07
N ALA A 183 0.64 -3.25 -25.88
CA ALA A 183 -0.78 -3.24 -25.56
C ALA A 183 -1.08 -2.76 -24.13
N SER A 184 -0.08 -2.70 -23.25
CA SER A 184 -0.24 -2.19 -21.89
C SER A 184 -0.21 -0.65 -21.78
N ARG A 185 -0.02 0.07 -22.92
CA ARG A 185 -0.03 1.54 -22.90
C ARG A 185 -1.40 2.09 -22.54
N GLY A 186 -1.44 3.00 -21.59
CA GLY A 186 -2.65 3.68 -21.17
C GLY A 186 -3.69 2.81 -20.43
N VAL A 187 -3.36 1.58 -20.03
CA VAL A 187 -4.32 0.67 -19.37
C VAL A 187 -4.73 1.15 -17.98
N GLU A 188 -3.98 2.05 -17.38
CA GLU A 188 -4.29 2.70 -16.10
C GLU A 188 -4.68 4.18 -16.24
N ALA A 189 -4.83 4.69 -17.47
CA ALA A 189 -5.12 6.12 -17.70
C ALA A 189 -6.39 6.59 -16.96
N SER A 190 -7.40 5.72 -16.79
CA SER A 190 -8.60 6.04 -16.02
C SER A 190 -8.37 6.26 -14.52
N ARG A 191 -7.22 5.83 -13.99
CA ARG A 191 -6.83 6.00 -12.58
C ARG A 191 -5.95 7.22 -12.34
N TRP A 192 -5.47 7.83 -13.41
CA TRP A 192 -4.49 8.92 -13.36
C TRP A 192 -4.96 10.08 -14.22
N ASP A 193 -5.64 11.04 -13.62
CA ASP A 193 -6.11 12.24 -14.34
C ASP A 193 -4.96 13.21 -14.58
N VAL A 194 -3.97 12.78 -15.39
CA VAL A 194 -2.74 13.53 -15.65
C VAL A 194 -3.02 14.92 -16.19
N ASP A 195 -3.96 15.01 -17.14
CA ASP A 195 -4.36 16.26 -17.77
C ASP A 195 -4.88 17.27 -16.74
N GLU A 196 -5.79 16.84 -15.87
CA GLU A 196 -6.41 17.73 -14.86
C GLU A 196 -5.40 18.11 -13.78
N ILE A 197 -4.58 17.16 -13.31
CA ILE A 197 -3.52 17.43 -12.33
C ILE A 197 -2.59 18.53 -12.85
N VAL A 198 -2.13 18.42 -14.11
CA VAL A 198 -1.23 19.38 -14.73
C VAL A 198 -1.92 20.72 -14.98
N LYS A 199 -3.18 20.73 -15.46
CA LYS A 199 -3.99 21.95 -15.65
C LYS A 199 -4.19 22.72 -14.37
N GLN A 200 -4.35 22.01 -13.24
CA GLN A 200 -4.46 22.62 -11.92
C GLN A 200 -3.10 23.12 -11.37
N GLY A 201 -2.01 22.98 -12.12
CA GLY A 201 -0.69 23.51 -11.77
C GLY A 201 0.13 22.61 -10.87
N TYR A 202 -0.20 21.33 -10.78
CA TYR A 202 0.56 20.32 -10.05
C TYR A 202 1.45 19.50 -10.99
N GLY A 203 2.56 19.00 -10.47
CA GLY A 203 3.29 17.90 -11.10
C GLY A 203 2.68 16.55 -10.71
N LEU A 204 2.89 15.56 -11.57
CA LEU A 204 2.62 14.16 -11.28
C LEU A 204 3.87 13.33 -11.48
N ILE A 205 4.24 12.55 -10.48
CA ILE A 205 5.36 11.62 -10.55
C ILE A 205 4.83 10.23 -10.27
N THR A 206 5.05 9.31 -11.21
CA THR A 206 4.71 7.90 -11.03
C THR A 206 5.92 7.00 -11.17
N ILE A 207 5.86 5.87 -10.48
CA ILE A 207 6.89 4.84 -10.48
C ILE A 207 6.16 3.49 -10.57
N TYR A 208 6.72 2.52 -11.25
CA TYR A 208 6.23 1.16 -11.15
C TYR A 208 6.71 0.53 -9.82
N TYR A 209 5.77 0.11 -8.95
CA TYR A 209 6.12 -0.42 -7.63
C TYR A 209 6.98 -1.68 -7.70
N GLY A 210 6.82 -2.48 -8.76
CA GLY A 210 7.62 -3.69 -9.01
C GLY A 210 9.08 -3.44 -9.37
N ASP A 211 9.48 -2.19 -9.66
CA ASP A 211 10.89 -1.82 -9.80
C ASP A 211 11.62 -1.89 -8.45
N ILE A 212 10.89 -1.65 -7.37
CA ILE A 212 11.43 -1.71 -6.01
C ILE A 212 11.38 -3.14 -5.46
N ASP A 213 10.21 -3.76 -5.52
CA ASP A 213 10.00 -5.13 -5.08
C ASP A 213 8.82 -5.73 -5.84
N PRO A 214 9.04 -6.72 -6.70
CA PRO A 214 7.97 -7.39 -7.43
C PRO A 214 6.96 -8.04 -6.49
N ASP A 215 5.67 -7.87 -6.80
CA ASP A 215 4.58 -8.26 -5.91
C ASP A 215 4.27 -9.76 -5.97
N PHE A 216 5.23 -10.58 -5.57
CA PHE A 216 5.07 -12.01 -5.33
C PHE A 216 6.06 -12.52 -4.29
N ASP A 217 5.70 -13.58 -3.58
CA ASP A 217 6.54 -14.18 -2.56
C ASP A 217 7.62 -15.06 -3.20
N ASP A 218 8.83 -14.54 -3.32
CA ASP A 218 10.02 -15.27 -3.76
C ASP A 218 11.04 -15.50 -2.63
N GLY A 219 10.65 -15.19 -1.39
CA GLY A 219 11.51 -15.21 -0.22
C GLY A 219 12.50 -14.05 -0.19
N PHE A 220 12.11 -12.88 -0.72
CA PHE A 220 12.88 -11.63 -0.73
C PHE A 220 14.24 -11.72 -1.45
N LYS A 221 14.27 -12.43 -2.58
CA LYS A 221 15.50 -12.68 -3.34
C LYS A 221 15.74 -11.67 -4.45
N ASN A 222 14.73 -10.86 -4.77
CA ASN A 222 14.80 -9.87 -5.83
C ASN A 222 14.55 -8.44 -5.31
N GLY A 223 14.39 -7.49 -6.22
CA GLY A 223 14.19 -6.10 -5.88
C GLY A 223 15.31 -5.54 -5.02
N ILE A 224 14.98 -4.55 -4.19
CA ILE A 224 15.96 -3.92 -3.29
C ILE A 224 16.37 -4.82 -2.13
N HIS A 225 15.57 -5.83 -1.79
CA HIS A 225 15.89 -6.76 -0.70
C HIS A 225 17.23 -7.47 -0.94
N ALA A 226 17.53 -7.84 -2.20
CA ALA A 226 18.80 -8.44 -2.59
C ALA A 226 20.03 -7.56 -2.27
N MET A 227 19.85 -6.23 -2.17
CA MET A 227 20.93 -5.32 -1.79
C MET A 227 21.26 -5.39 -0.30
N PHE A 228 20.26 -5.70 0.52
CA PHE A 228 20.34 -5.61 1.98
C PHE A 228 20.55 -6.96 2.64
N GLU A 229 19.99 -8.02 2.06
CA GLU A 229 19.99 -9.35 2.65
C GLU A 229 21.18 -10.18 2.15
N LYS A 230 22.23 -10.23 2.95
CA LYS A 230 23.48 -10.99 2.63
C LYS A 230 23.33 -12.49 2.87
N GLY A 231 22.15 -13.06 2.60
CA GLY A 231 21.92 -14.51 2.74
C GLY A 231 21.76 -14.99 4.19
N GLU A 232 21.37 -14.13 5.11
CA GLU A 232 21.04 -14.51 6.48
C GLU A 232 19.80 -15.42 6.50
N SER A 233 19.94 -16.61 7.02
CA SER A 233 18.83 -17.56 7.17
C SER A 233 18.84 -18.12 8.60
N PRO A 234 17.71 -18.07 9.33
CA PRO A 234 16.43 -17.49 8.92
C PRO A 234 16.43 -15.94 8.96
N ARG A 235 15.62 -15.33 8.12
CA ARG A 235 15.38 -13.87 8.09
C ARG A 235 14.81 -13.40 9.42
N ALA A 236 15.23 -12.25 9.93
CA ALA A 236 14.73 -11.68 11.17
C ALA A 236 13.20 -11.48 11.12
N SER A 237 12.52 -11.71 12.25
CA SER A 237 11.05 -11.65 12.29
C SER A 237 10.50 -10.24 12.11
N ASP A 238 11.32 -9.22 12.30
CA ASP A 238 11.04 -7.80 12.06
C ASP A 238 11.77 -7.23 10.85
N ALA A 239 12.30 -8.07 9.96
CA ALA A 239 12.86 -7.63 8.69
C ALA A 239 11.74 -7.11 7.77
N GLY A 240 12.04 -6.05 7.01
CA GLY A 240 11.07 -5.30 6.21
C GLY A 240 10.37 -6.14 5.15
N GLY A 241 9.04 -6.07 5.08
CA GLY A 241 8.24 -6.62 3.98
C GLY A 241 8.23 -5.70 2.75
N SER A 242 7.52 -6.12 1.70
CA SER A 242 7.42 -5.37 0.44
C SER A 242 6.84 -3.97 0.64
N ILE A 243 5.88 -3.77 1.56
CA ILE A 243 5.32 -2.44 1.85
C ILE A 243 6.40 -1.50 2.39
N SER A 244 7.31 -1.99 3.25
CA SER A 244 8.46 -1.20 3.70
C SER A 244 9.42 -0.87 2.56
N ALA A 245 9.67 -1.85 1.68
CA ALA A 245 10.50 -1.64 0.50
C ALA A 245 9.91 -0.56 -0.42
N TRP A 246 8.62 -0.66 -0.71
CA TRP A 246 7.92 0.35 -1.51
C TRP A 246 7.93 1.73 -0.84
N ALA A 247 7.69 1.82 0.46
CA ALA A 247 7.79 3.09 1.19
C ALA A 247 9.21 3.70 1.13
N TRP A 248 10.25 2.85 1.25
CA TRP A 248 11.63 3.26 1.06
C TRP A 248 11.89 3.83 -0.34
N GLY A 249 11.38 3.18 -1.40
CA GLY A 249 11.53 3.65 -2.76
C GLY A 249 10.92 5.03 -2.99
N LEU A 250 9.74 5.33 -2.40
CA LEU A 250 9.14 6.67 -2.44
C LEU A 250 10.03 7.73 -1.79
N SER A 251 10.68 7.42 -0.66
CA SER A 251 11.66 8.31 -0.03
C SER A 251 12.89 8.53 -0.91
N ARG A 252 13.37 7.49 -1.60
CA ARG A 252 14.49 7.62 -2.57
C ARG A 252 14.13 8.47 -3.77
N ALA A 253 12.89 8.38 -4.26
CA ALA A 253 12.41 9.29 -5.30
C ALA A 253 12.43 10.74 -4.81
N LEU A 254 11.98 10.99 -3.58
CA LEU A 254 11.99 12.33 -2.99
C LEU A 254 13.42 12.89 -2.84
N ASP A 255 14.44 12.06 -2.51
CA ASP A 255 15.84 12.48 -2.47
C ASP A 255 16.29 13.09 -3.82
N VAL A 256 15.87 12.49 -4.92
CA VAL A 256 16.20 12.98 -6.28
C VAL A 256 15.42 14.26 -6.60
N LEU A 257 14.15 14.33 -6.18
CA LEU A 257 13.32 15.52 -6.39
C LEU A 257 13.81 16.74 -5.61
N GLU A 258 14.60 16.59 -4.54
CA GLU A 258 15.20 17.74 -3.82
C GLU A 258 16.12 18.59 -4.71
N SER A 259 16.68 18.01 -5.75
CA SER A 259 17.52 18.72 -6.74
C SER A 259 16.77 19.08 -8.03
N ASP A 260 15.49 18.74 -8.15
CA ASP A 260 14.69 18.97 -9.36
C ASP A 260 14.28 20.45 -9.49
N SER A 261 14.55 21.05 -10.64
CA SER A 261 14.24 22.48 -10.87
C SER A 261 12.77 22.74 -11.23
N LYS A 262 11.95 21.70 -11.45
CA LYS A 262 10.56 21.80 -11.87
C LYS A 262 9.56 21.42 -10.79
N ILE A 263 10.01 20.62 -9.81
CA ILE A 263 9.17 20.12 -8.71
C ILE A 263 9.59 20.78 -7.41
N ASP A 264 8.63 21.32 -6.66
CA ASP A 264 8.87 21.78 -5.28
C ASP A 264 8.87 20.58 -4.34
N SER A 265 10.04 20.08 -4.02
CA SER A 265 10.22 18.92 -3.13
C SER A 265 9.65 19.11 -1.72
N LYS A 266 9.38 20.36 -1.30
CA LYS A 266 8.77 20.70 0.00
C LYS A 266 7.23 20.67 -0.07
N ALA A 267 6.68 20.49 -1.25
CA ALA A 267 5.23 20.46 -1.51
C ALA A 267 4.82 19.18 -2.26
N VAL A 268 5.44 18.05 -1.92
CA VAL A 268 5.12 16.74 -2.51
C VAL A 268 4.13 16.00 -1.63
N ALA A 269 2.96 15.67 -2.20
CA ALA A 269 1.99 14.74 -1.63
C ALA A 269 2.35 13.30 -2.01
N VAL A 270 2.48 12.40 -1.06
CA VAL A 270 2.56 10.97 -1.34
C VAL A 270 1.15 10.41 -1.50
N PHE A 271 0.92 9.67 -2.59
CA PHE A 271 -0.36 9.07 -2.95
C PHE A 271 -0.24 7.57 -3.15
N GLY A 272 -1.27 6.83 -2.75
CA GLY A 272 -1.37 5.42 -3.05
C GLY A 272 -2.80 4.88 -2.99
N HIS A 273 -3.07 3.87 -3.82
CA HIS A 273 -4.32 3.14 -3.88
C HIS A 273 -4.11 1.70 -3.41
N SER A 274 -5.08 1.13 -2.68
CA SER A 274 -5.06 -0.28 -2.26
C SER A 274 -3.81 -0.58 -1.41
N ARG A 275 -3.02 -1.60 -1.75
CA ARG A 275 -1.72 -1.91 -1.11
C ARG A 275 -0.75 -0.74 -1.14
N LEU A 276 -0.82 0.07 -2.18
CA LEU A 276 0.01 1.28 -2.30
C LEU A 276 -0.51 2.43 -1.44
N GLY A 277 -1.79 2.41 -1.04
CA GLY A 277 -2.35 3.27 0.01
C GLY A 277 -1.80 2.93 1.40
N LYS A 278 -1.63 1.63 1.72
CA LYS A 278 -0.89 1.20 2.92
C LYS A 278 0.57 1.72 2.86
N THR A 279 1.18 1.63 1.68
CA THR A 279 2.53 2.12 1.41
C THR A 279 2.65 3.64 1.60
N SER A 280 1.69 4.43 1.10
CA SER A 280 1.71 5.89 1.25
C SER A 280 1.58 6.32 2.71
N LEU A 281 0.74 5.63 3.51
CA LEU A 281 0.65 5.88 4.95
C LEU A 281 1.97 5.58 5.67
N TRP A 282 2.61 4.45 5.33
CA TRP A 282 3.88 4.09 5.94
C TRP A 282 5.03 5.01 5.48
N ALA A 283 5.08 5.39 4.21
CA ALA A 283 6.04 6.38 3.70
C ALA A 283 5.85 7.73 4.39
N GLY A 284 4.61 8.20 4.53
CA GLY A 284 4.30 9.43 5.26
C GLY A 284 4.67 9.37 6.74
N ALA A 285 4.52 8.20 7.39
CA ALA A 285 4.93 8.00 8.77
C ALA A 285 6.45 8.05 8.96
N THR A 286 7.20 7.44 8.04
CA THR A 286 8.66 7.27 8.16
C THR A 286 9.46 8.43 7.57
N ASP A 287 8.92 9.13 6.57
CA ASP A 287 9.59 10.27 5.94
C ASP A 287 8.79 11.58 6.12
N PRO A 288 9.23 12.44 7.04
CA PRO A 288 8.53 13.71 7.33
C PRO A 288 8.62 14.75 6.20
N ARG A 289 9.41 14.55 5.16
CA ARG A 289 9.54 15.46 4.03
C ARG A 289 8.31 15.45 3.11
N PHE A 290 7.52 14.38 3.09
CA PHE A 290 6.23 14.39 2.39
C PHE A 290 5.31 15.44 3.02
N ALA A 291 4.88 16.39 2.24
CA ALA A 291 4.07 17.52 2.74
C ALA A 291 2.61 17.13 3.02
N MET A 292 2.12 16.07 2.40
CA MET A 292 0.76 15.53 2.52
C MET A 292 0.78 14.02 2.27
N VAL A 293 -0.17 13.30 2.88
CA VAL A 293 -0.32 11.84 2.71
C VAL A 293 -1.74 11.54 2.23
N ILE A 294 -1.86 10.75 1.16
CA ILE A 294 -3.14 10.33 0.60
C ILE A 294 -3.17 8.81 0.51
N ALA A 295 -4.18 8.21 1.13
CA ALA A 295 -4.42 6.77 1.11
C ALA A 295 -5.84 6.50 0.60
N ASN A 296 -5.93 5.93 -0.61
CA ASN A 296 -7.19 5.55 -1.22
C ASN A 296 -7.42 4.05 -1.03
N GLU A 297 -8.56 3.70 -0.43
CA GLU A 297 -9.04 2.31 -0.24
C GLU A 297 -7.96 1.37 0.26
N SER A 298 -7.26 1.79 1.30
CA SER A 298 -6.06 1.12 1.79
C SER A 298 -6.35 -0.12 2.65
N GLY A 299 -7.53 -0.26 3.22
CA GLY A 299 -8.01 -1.45 3.92
C GLY A 299 -7.15 -1.93 5.09
N CYS A 300 -7.21 -3.22 5.36
CA CYS A 300 -6.48 -3.89 6.44
C CYS A 300 -4.95 -3.69 6.32
N GLY A 301 -4.30 -3.33 7.44
CA GLY A 301 -2.87 -2.96 7.44
C GLY A 301 -2.58 -1.59 6.81
N GLY A 302 -3.63 -0.87 6.39
CA GLY A 302 -3.65 0.52 5.98
C GLY A 302 -4.50 1.35 6.93
N ALA A 303 -5.52 2.05 6.41
CA ALA A 303 -6.39 2.90 7.22
C ALA A 303 -7.52 2.15 7.94
N ALA A 304 -7.95 0.96 7.48
CA ALA A 304 -9.03 0.22 8.13
C ALA A 304 -8.63 -0.29 9.52
N LEU A 305 -9.48 -0.05 10.53
CA LEU A 305 -9.26 -0.53 11.89
C LEU A 305 -9.28 -2.07 11.94
N SER A 306 -8.15 -2.68 12.24
CA SER A 306 -8.00 -4.15 12.28
C SER A 306 -8.88 -4.81 13.35
N LYS A 307 -9.07 -4.15 14.50
CA LYS A 307 -9.87 -4.68 15.62
C LYS A 307 -11.36 -4.80 15.29
N ARG A 308 -11.85 -4.17 14.25
CA ARG A 308 -13.23 -4.33 13.77
C ARG A 308 -13.48 -5.70 13.13
N ARG A 309 -12.45 -6.29 12.52
CA ARG A 309 -12.53 -7.56 11.79
C ARG A 309 -13.67 -7.56 10.76
N PHE A 310 -13.80 -6.46 10.04
CA PHE A 310 -14.76 -6.29 8.95
C PHE A 310 -14.00 -6.39 7.61
N GLY A 311 -14.58 -7.07 6.61
CA GLY A 311 -13.92 -7.30 5.33
C GLY A 311 -12.62 -8.12 5.47
N GLU A 312 -11.51 -7.57 4.98
CA GLU A 312 -10.19 -8.21 5.06
C GLU A 312 -9.65 -8.23 6.48
N THR A 313 -9.17 -9.39 6.94
CA THR A 313 -8.59 -9.56 8.29
C THR A 313 -7.08 -9.67 8.23
N VAL A 314 -6.41 -9.48 9.40
CA VAL A 314 -4.95 -9.66 9.53
C VAL A 314 -4.52 -11.08 9.14
N ALA A 315 -5.30 -12.10 9.50
CA ALA A 315 -5.01 -13.47 9.10
C ALA A 315 -5.09 -13.65 7.57
N ARG A 316 -6.11 -13.05 6.94
CA ARG A 316 -6.30 -13.15 5.48
C ARG A 316 -5.16 -12.49 4.72
N ILE A 317 -4.82 -11.25 5.06
CA ILE A 317 -3.80 -10.51 4.32
C ILE A 317 -2.41 -11.15 4.47
N ASN A 318 -2.06 -11.63 5.68
CA ASN A 318 -0.80 -12.33 5.94
C ASN A 318 -0.70 -13.70 5.24
N THR A 319 -1.84 -14.33 4.94
CA THR A 319 -1.89 -15.61 4.22
C THR A 319 -1.85 -15.42 2.72
N ALA A 320 -2.62 -14.44 2.21
CA ALA A 320 -2.71 -14.16 0.79
C ALA A 320 -1.45 -13.48 0.23
N PHE A 321 -0.82 -12.65 1.06
CA PHE A 321 0.34 -11.84 0.69
C PHE A 321 1.44 -11.95 1.75
N PRO A 322 2.08 -13.12 1.90
CA PRO A 322 3.02 -13.40 2.99
C PRO A 322 4.29 -12.53 2.95
N HIS A 323 4.55 -11.85 1.83
CA HIS A 323 5.69 -10.97 1.60
C HIS A 323 5.42 -9.49 1.95
N TRP A 324 4.14 -9.06 2.13
CA TRP A 324 3.86 -7.63 2.32
C TRP A 324 4.32 -7.08 3.66
N PHE A 325 4.21 -7.85 4.73
CA PHE A 325 4.50 -7.45 6.09
C PHE A 325 5.63 -8.25 6.70
N CYS A 326 6.17 -7.81 7.83
CA CYS A 326 7.13 -8.59 8.58
C CYS A 326 6.48 -9.81 9.26
N LEU A 327 7.30 -10.82 9.60
CA LEU A 327 6.80 -12.06 10.21
C LEU A 327 6.11 -11.82 11.56
N ASN A 328 6.51 -10.78 12.29
CA ASN A 328 5.90 -10.43 13.56
C ASN A 328 4.41 -10.09 13.45
N PHE A 329 3.94 -9.57 12.31
CA PHE A 329 2.53 -9.23 12.12
C PHE A 329 1.62 -10.46 12.18
N ARG A 330 2.14 -11.64 11.84
CA ARG A 330 1.41 -12.91 11.91
C ARG A 330 0.99 -13.32 13.33
N LYS A 331 1.57 -12.72 14.39
CA LYS A 331 1.14 -12.91 15.79
C LYS A 331 -0.31 -12.47 16.02
N TYR A 332 -0.78 -11.58 15.18
CA TYR A 332 -2.11 -10.98 15.28
C TYR A 332 -3.14 -11.63 14.36
N ASN A 333 -2.76 -12.70 13.65
CA ASN A 333 -3.71 -13.51 12.88
C ASN A 333 -4.79 -14.06 13.81
N ASN A 334 -6.06 -13.72 13.52
CA ASN A 334 -7.22 -14.05 14.37
C ASN A 334 -7.08 -13.61 15.85
N ASN A 335 -6.23 -12.63 16.10
CA ASN A 335 -5.90 -12.11 17.44
C ASN A 335 -5.73 -10.59 17.43
N GLU A 336 -6.49 -9.89 16.60
CA GLU A 336 -6.44 -8.43 16.43
C GLU A 336 -6.70 -7.70 17.75
N ALA A 337 -7.50 -8.29 18.65
CA ALA A 337 -7.76 -7.73 19.97
C ALA A 337 -6.49 -7.53 20.81
N ALA A 338 -5.45 -8.36 20.62
CA ALA A 338 -4.18 -8.27 21.33
C ALA A 338 -3.21 -7.21 20.76
N MET A 339 -3.55 -6.55 19.64
CA MET A 339 -2.70 -5.50 19.07
C MET A 339 -2.64 -4.30 20.04
N PRO A 340 -1.41 -3.85 20.43
CA PRO A 340 -1.25 -2.65 21.26
C PRO A 340 -1.35 -1.35 20.47
N PHE A 341 -1.71 -1.43 19.21
CA PHE A 341 -1.90 -0.34 18.23
C PHE A 341 -3.09 -0.68 17.33
N ASP A 342 -3.56 0.30 16.55
CA ASP A 342 -4.42 0.08 15.40
C ASP A 342 -4.23 1.22 14.38
N SER A 343 -4.90 1.16 13.25
CA SER A 343 -4.71 2.04 12.08
C SER A 343 -4.84 3.53 12.37
N HIS A 344 -5.67 3.92 13.35
CA HIS A 344 -5.76 5.33 13.78
C HIS A 344 -4.42 5.89 14.26
N MET A 345 -3.56 5.05 14.86
CA MET A 345 -2.21 5.46 15.25
C MET A 345 -1.26 5.58 14.06
N LEU A 346 -1.44 4.73 13.02
CA LEU A 346 -0.70 4.88 11.77
C LEU A 346 -1.05 6.19 11.07
N VAL A 347 -2.34 6.52 10.98
CA VAL A 347 -2.81 7.81 10.44
C VAL A 347 -2.24 8.98 11.26
N ALA A 348 -2.26 8.87 12.59
CA ALA A 348 -1.74 9.89 13.51
C ALA A 348 -0.22 10.14 13.35
N LEU A 349 0.57 9.17 12.87
CA LEU A 349 2.00 9.35 12.60
C LEU A 349 2.29 10.39 11.51
N SER A 350 1.32 10.71 10.66
CA SER A 350 1.43 11.78 9.67
C SER A 350 1.31 13.19 10.28
N ALA A 351 0.66 13.33 11.45
CA ALA A 351 0.45 14.61 12.10
C ALA A 351 1.77 15.35 12.41
N PRO A 352 1.82 16.69 12.25
CA PRO A 352 0.74 17.62 11.94
C PRO A 352 0.46 17.84 10.44
N ARG A 353 1.06 17.03 9.55
CA ARG A 353 0.90 17.16 8.10
C ARG A 353 -0.50 16.70 7.67
N PRO A 354 -1.08 17.30 6.63
CA PRO A 354 -2.37 16.89 6.11
C PRO A 354 -2.41 15.41 5.71
N VAL A 355 -3.50 14.73 6.06
CA VAL A 355 -3.75 13.36 5.63
C VAL A 355 -5.14 13.26 5.01
N TYR A 356 -5.25 12.57 3.89
CA TYR A 356 -6.50 12.24 3.20
C TYR A 356 -6.67 10.74 3.14
N VAL A 357 -7.79 10.22 3.65
CA VAL A 357 -8.20 8.83 3.46
C VAL A 357 -9.48 8.82 2.62
N ALA A 358 -9.54 7.98 1.62
CA ALA A 358 -10.67 7.87 0.72
C ALA A 358 -11.12 6.42 0.57
N SER A 359 -12.43 6.23 0.46
CA SER A 359 -13.08 4.93 0.35
C SER A 359 -14.13 4.93 -0.75
N ALA A 360 -14.57 3.74 -1.17
CA ALA A 360 -15.74 3.54 -2.03
C ALA A 360 -16.81 2.72 -1.29
N GLU A 361 -18.09 3.06 -1.49
CA GLU A 361 -19.19 2.45 -0.72
C GLU A 361 -19.37 0.95 -0.99
N GLU A 362 -19.04 0.49 -2.21
CA GLU A 362 -19.13 -0.91 -2.59
C GLU A 362 -17.87 -1.72 -2.24
N ASP A 363 -16.80 -1.06 -1.80
CA ASP A 363 -15.55 -1.72 -1.39
C ASP A 363 -15.60 -2.17 0.08
N THR A 364 -16.57 -3.01 0.39
CA THR A 364 -16.73 -3.53 1.76
C THR A 364 -15.55 -4.39 2.22
N TRP A 365 -14.71 -4.86 1.29
CA TRP A 365 -13.47 -5.57 1.60
C TRP A 365 -12.45 -4.69 2.32
N ALA A 366 -12.38 -3.41 1.97
CA ALA A 366 -11.48 -2.43 2.58
C ALA A 366 -12.05 -1.81 3.88
N ASP A 367 -13.27 -2.13 4.29
CA ASP A 367 -13.92 -1.56 5.47
C ASP A 367 -13.98 -0.01 5.44
N PRO A 368 -14.80 0.61 4.56
CA PRO A 368 -14.89 2.06 4.44
C PRO A 368 -15.20 2.77 5.77
N TYR A 369 -16.05 2.18 6.61
CA TYR A 369 -16.37 2.75 7.91
C TYR A 369 -15.18 2.64 8.89
N GLY A 370 -14.43 1.54 8.85
CA GLY A 370 -13.20 1.38 9.63
C GLY A 370 -12.10 2.36 9.20
N GLU A 371 -12.00 2.67 7.89
CA GLU A 371 -11.08 3.70 7.38
C GLU A 371 -11.48 5.09 7.89
N PHE A 372 -12.77 5.44 7.86
CA PHE A 372 -13.27 6.69 8.44
C PHE A 372 -12.95 6.80 9.93
N LEU A 373 -13.25 5.76 10.69
CA LEU A 373 -13.02 5.75 12.14
C LEU A 373 -11.54 5.93 12.48
N SER A 374 -10.62 5.41 11.68
CA SER A 374 -9.20 5.61 11.94
C SER A 374 -8.77 7.07 11.78
N VAL A 375 -9.33 7.78 10.81
CA VAL A 375 -9.09 9.22 10.66
C VAL A 375 -9.68 10.00 11.82
N TYR A 376 -10.90 9.65 12.25
CA TYR A 376 -11.56 10.28 13.39
C TYR A 376 -10.77 10.08 14.68
N TYR A 377 -10.36 8.84 15.00
CA TYR A 377 -9.61 8.53 16.22
C TYR A 377 -8.13 8.95 16.17
N ALA A 378 -7.59 9.34 15.03
CA ALA A 378 -6.31 10.08 14.94
C ALA A 378 -6.47 11.55 15.40
N GLY A 379 -7.69 12.05 15.42
CA GLY A 379 -8.03 13.44 15.71
C GLY A 379 -7.42 14.04 17.00
N PRO A 380 -7.41 13.35 18.15
CA PRO A 380 -6.79 13.87 19.37
C PRO A 380 -5.32 14.26 19.20
N VAL A 381 -4.56 13.53 18.35
CA VAL A 381 -3.16 13.88 18.05
C VAL A 381 -3.08 15.16 17.22
N TYR A 382 -3.94 15.30 16.20
CA TYR A 382 -4.02 16.53 15.41
C TYR A 382 -4.38 17.74 16.29
N GLN A 383 -5.36 17.59 17.19
CA GLN A 383 -5.73 18.65 18.15
C GLN A 383 -4.56 19.03 19.06
N LEU A 384 -3.85 18.03 19.61
CA LEU A 384 -2.67 18.27 20.44
C LEU A 384 -1.59 19.09 19.71
N LEU A 385 -1.47 18.88 18.41
CA LEU A 385 -0.51 19.58 17.54
C LEU A 385 -1.07 20.88 16.91
N GLY A 386 -2.22 21.38 17.42
CA GLY A 386 -2.83 22.63 16.99
C GLY A 386 -3.47 22.56 15.60
N LYS A 387 -3.93 21.38 15.20
CA LYS A 387 -4.58 21.12 13.91
C LYS A 387 -6.05 20.76 14.09
N ASN A 388 -6.84 20.94 13.05
CA ASN A 388 -8.26 20.67 13.05
C ASN A 388 -8.52 19.22 12.61
N PRO A 389 -9.06 18.32 13.49
CA PRO A 389 -9.45 16.96 13.12
C PRO A 389 -10.78 16.95 12.39
N LEU A 390 -11.27 15.76 12.01
CA LEU A 390 -12.66 15.60 11.58
C LEU A 390 -13.60 16.09 12.68
N PRO A 391 -14.65 16.87 12.32
CA PRO A 391 -15.48 17.57 13.29
C PRO A 391 -16.45 16.65 14.07
N SER A 392 -16.67 15.44 13.60
CA SER A 392 -17.69 14.53 14.11
C SER A 392 -17.37 13.08 13.81
N GLU A 393 -17.76 12.17 14.71
CA GLU A 393 -17.77 10.71 14.49
C GLU A 393 -18.91 10.26 13.56
N LYS A 394 -19.74 11.17 13.10
CA LYS A 394 -20.81 10.84 12.16
C LYS A 394 -20.19 10.51 10.80
N TYR A 395 -20.42 9.28 10.35
CA TYR A 395 -20.01 8.84 9.02
C TYR A 395 -20.61 9.77 7.94
N PRO A 396 -19.80 10.31 7.02
CA PRO A 396 -20.30 11.20 5.98
C PRO A 396 -21.22 10.45 5.01
N ALA A 397 -22.11 11.17 4.37
CA ALA A 397 -22.89 10.61 3.27
C ALA A 397 -21.97 10.37 2.05
N VAL A 398 -22.40 9.44 1.20
CA VAL A 398 -21.67 9.12 -0.03
C VAL A 398 -21.56 10.37 -0.91
N ASN A 399 -20.36 10.64 -1.41
CA ASN A 399 -19.99 11.82 -2.19
C ASN A 399 -20.07 13.17 -1.42
N GLU A 400 -20.07 13.12 -0.09
CA GLU A 400 -19.99 14.32 0.76
C GLU A 400 -18.66 14.34 1.52
N PRO A 401 -17.57 14.88 0.93
CA PRO A 401 -16.26 14.89 1.55
C PRO A 401 -16.21 15.82 2.77
N VAL A 402 -15.46 15.42 3.79
CA VAL A 402 -15.15 16.25 4.95
C VAL A 402 -13.66 16.58 4.90
N MET A 403 -13.32 17.88 4.90
CA MET A 403 -11.94 18.36 4.78
C MET A 403 -11.64 19.42 5.85
N THR A 404 -10.58 19.18 6.60
CA THR A 404 -9.98 20.10 7.58
C THR A 404 -8.44 20.05 7.41
N ASP A 405 -7.64 19.86 8.49
CA ASP A 405 -6.24 19.43 8.36
C ASP A 405 -6.13 17.90 8.12
N VAL A 406 -7.23 17.18 8.29
CA VAL A 406 -7.43 15.79 7.87
C VAL A 406 -8.67 15.73 6.98
N ALA A 407 -8.72 14.76 6.08
CA ALA A 407 -9.86 14.62 5.20
C ALA A 407 -10.30 13.17 5.04
N TYR A 408 -11.59 13.00 4.78
CA TYR A 408 -12.19 11.73 4.43
C TYR A 408 -13.33 11.91 3.45
N HIS A 409 -13.44 10.99 2.51
CA HIS A 409 -14.67 10.78 1.75
C HIS A 409 -14.96 9.29 1.54
N VAL A 410 -16.22 8.98 1.34
CA VAL A 410 -16.67 7.74 0.71
C VAL A 410 -17.40 8.13 -0.57
N ARG A 411 -16.99 7.57 -1.71
CA ARG A 411 -17.66 7.79 -3.00
C ARG A 411 -18.53 6.62 -3.42
N THR A 412 -19.40 6.84 -4.41
CA THR A 412 -20.09 5.73 -5.09
C THR A 412 -19.10 4.84 -5.84
N GLY A 413 -19.46 3.55 -5.96
CA GLY A 413 -18.76 2.57 -6.79
C GLY A 413 -17.82 1.67 -6.03
N LYS A 414 -16.97 0.97 -6.80
CA LYS A 414 -16.12 -0.14 -6.36
C LYS A 414 -14.69 0.30 -6.08
N HIS A 415 -13.88 -0.67 -5.68
CA HIS A 415 -12.44 -0.55 -5.46
C HIS A 415 -11.71 -0.03 -6.70
N ASP A 416 -11.39 1.26 -6.74
CA ASP A 416 -10.71 1.93 -7.85
C ASP A 416 -10.21 3.34 -7.45
N VAL A 417 -9.56 4.02 -8.38
CA VAL A 417 -9.31 5.48 -8.34
C VAL A 417 -10.04 6.10 -9.51
N THR A 418 -10.76 7.19 -9.27
CA THR A 418 -11.60 7.85 -10.27
C THR A 418 -11.33 9.35 -10.34
N ASP A 419 -11.89 10.01 -11.36
CA ASP A 419 -11.84 11.47 -11.49
C ASP A 419 -12.47 12.17 -10.26
N TYR A 420 -13.45 11.54 -9.61
CA TYR A 420 -14.02 12.08 -8.37
C TYR A 420 -12.98 12.15 -7.26
N ASP A 421 -12.19 11.07 -7.09
CA ASP A 421 -11.12 11.03 -6.08
C ASP A 421 -10.09 12.12 -6.35
N TRP A 422 -9.61 12.24 -7.60
CA TRP A 422 -8.65 13.28 -7.99
C TRP A 422 -9.19 14.68 -7.79
N ALA A 423 -10.47 14.92 -8.10
CA ALA A 423 -11.08 16.22 -7.85
C ALA A 423 -11.08 16.59 -6.36
N GLN A 424 -11.24 15.62 -5.46
CA GLN A 424 -11.16 15.86 -4.02
C GLN A 424 -9.71 16.03 -3.54
N TYR A 425 -8.76 15.23 -4.05
CA TYR A 425 -7.34 15.35 -3.71
C TYR A 425 -6.77 16.70 -4.15
N LEU A 426 -7.13 17.17 -5.34
CA LEU A 426 -6.73 18.50 -5.84
C LEU A 426 -7.29 19.63 -4.98
N LYS A 427 -8.56 19.57 -4.58
CA LYS A 427 -9.15 20.55 -3.65
C LYS A 427 -8.41 20.57 -2.31
N PHE A 428 -8.09 19.41 -1.77
CA PHE A 428 -7.37 19.30 -0.50
C PHE A 428 -5.93 19.80 -0.63
N ALA A 429 -5.27 19.50 -1.75
CA ALA A 429 -3.94 20.02 -2.05
C ALA A 429 -3.94 21.55 -2.21
N ASP A 430 -4.97 22.13 -2.82
CA ASP A 430 -5.11 23.59 -2.93
C ASP A 430 -5.18 24.27 -1.55
N LEU A 431 -5.80 23.63 -0.56
CA LEU A 431 -5.88 24.16 0.80
C LEU A 431 -4.53 24.13 1.54
N HIS A 432 -3.66 23.18 1.21
CA HIS A 432 -2.49 22.89 2.04
C HIS A 432 -1.14 23.06 1.33
N LEU A 433 -1.05 22.89 0.02
CA LEU A 433 0.21 22.92 -0.72
C LEU A 433 0.40 24.20 -1.55
N LYS A 434 -0.65 24.84 -2.00
CA LYS A 434 -0.57 26.14 -2.67
C LYS A 434 -0.55 27.25 -1.61
N LYS A 435 0.59 27.93 -1.49
CA LYS A 435 0.79 29.11 -0.62
C LYS A 435 1.07 30.34 -1.45
#